data_e31302aa760e2a0c8baa93cad9dbd27c
#
_entry.id   e31302aa760e2a0c8baa93cad9dbd27c
#
_cell.length_a   1.000
_cell.length_b   1.000
_cell.length_c   1.000
_cell.angle_alpha   90.00
_cell.angle_beta   90.00
_cell.angle_gamma   90.00
#
_symmetry.space_group_name_H-M   'P 1'
#
loop_
_entity.id
_entity.type
_entity.pdbx_description
1 polymer ?
#
loop_
_entity_poly.entity_id
_entity_poly.type
_entity_poly.pdbx_seq_one_letter_code
_entity_poly.pdbx_strand_id
1 'polypeptide(L)'
;MAYEDTLAAVDAVRLMDSVRAICTGERLSNEAEVRSFDVLEKLFTDAGCRVTREALPGYVSTPEGAAFEAGGIAYEVLTHPMTPSADGLEADLVYIPVDRTGSASAEEVSGRIVLTDGLAMEPVVRALEDRGAAGVVFITGEEIHNMIVSRVWGSPTPETLHDYVGIPVASLSFGDGTRLRARLAEAGGTLPARLSTRVESRWTEIPVITAEIRGADEDFVMVTGHVDSWGLGALDNASGNACAVELARILAPLASDMRRSVRFVLWSGHSHGRYAGSTAWCDAHFEELERHCLLNVNADCLGG
;
A
#
# COMPACT_ATOMS: atom_id res chain seq x y z
N MET A 1 -20.13 29.21 12.83
CA MET A 1 -19.29 29.70 11.71
C MET A 1 -19.99 29.37 10.41
N ALA A 2 -20.11 30.30 9.46
CA ALA A 2 -20.68 30.01 8.15
C ALA A 2 -19.73 29.09 7.35
N TYR A 3 -20.27 28.30 6.41
CA TYR A 3 -19.47 27.42 5.57
C TYR A 3 -18.31 28.15 4.85
N GLU A 4 -18.58 29.34 4.36
CA GLU A 4 -17.60 30.21 3.70
C GLU A 4 -16.45 30.62 4.63
N ASP A 5 -16.75 30.91 5.90
CA ASP A 5 -15.73 31.24 6.91
C ASP A 5 -14.83 30.03 7.21
N THR A 6 -15.40 28.81 7.19
CA THR A 6 -14.65 27.59 7.42
C THR A 6 -13.67 27.31 6.28
N LEU A 7 -14.11 27.50 5.02
CA LEU A 7 -13.22 27.38 3.86
C LEU A 7 -12.12 28.42 3.85
N ALA A 8 -12.42 29.66 4.24
CA ALA A 8 -11.43 30.75 4.32
C ALA A 8 -10.38 30.52 5.42
N ALA A 9 -10.64 29.63 6.38
CA ALA A 9 -9.69 29.29 7.45
C ALA A 9 -8.62 28.27 7.02
N VAL A 10 -8.73 27.66 5.83
CA VAL A 10 -7.74 26.72 5.29
C VAL A 10 -6.44 27.44 4.96
N ASP A 11 -5.32 26.90 5.45
CA ASP A 11 -3.99 27.46 5.25
C ASP A 11 -3.12 26.51 4.41
N ALA A 12 -2.93 26.87 3.14
CA ALA A 12 -2.16 26.08 2.19
C ALA A 12 -0.67 25.92 2.58
N VAL A 13 -0.08 26.93 3.24
CA VAL A 13 1.31 26.86 3.70
C VAL A 13 1.41 25.82 4.82
N ARG A 14 0.51 25.86 5.79
CA ARG A 14 0.44 24.89 6.89
C ARG A 14 0.17 23.46 6.40
N LEU A 15 -0.73 23.30 5.42
CA LEU A 15 -0.96 22.00 4.77
C LEU A 15 0.34 21.43 4.21
N MET A 16 1.07 22.24 3.42
CA MET A 16 2.31 21.81 2.81
C MET A 16 3.42 21.53 3.84
N ASP A 17 3.48 22.32 4.92
CA ASP A 17 4.43 22.08 6.01
C ASP A 17 4.10 20.79 6.76
N SER A 18 2.81 20.47 6.94
CA SER A 18 2.37 19.19 7.51
C SER A 18 2.77 18.01 6.59
N VAL A 19 2.55 18.10 5.27
CA VAL A 19 3.01 17.09 4.31
C VAL A 19 4.52 16.86 4.45
N ARG A 20 5.32 17.91 4.45
CA ARG A 20 6.79 17.81 4.61
C ARG A 20 7.20 17.15 5.92
N ALA A 21 6.52 17.49 7.01
CA ALA A 21 6.80 16.93 8.33
C ALA A 21 6.45 15.44 8.42
N ILE A 22 5.36 15.01 7.79
CA ILE A 22 4.91 13.61 7.76
C ILE A 22 5.81 12.75 6.88
N CYS A 23 6.39 13.30 5.80
CA CYS A 23 7.26 12.59 4.87
C CYS A 23 8.66 12.31 5.47
N THR A 24 8.74 11.45 6.48
CA THR A 24 9.98 11.12 7.20
C THR A 24 10.87 10.10 6.49
N GLY A 25 10.42 9.53 5.39
CA GLY A 25 11.03 8.48 4.58
C GLY A 25 9.99 7.50 4.07
N GLU A 26 10.43 6.37 3.51
CA GLU A 26 9.55 5.24 3.19
C GLU A 26 9.05 4.60 4.49
N ARG A 27 7.73 4.43 4.60
CA ARG A 27 7.03 4.06 5.84
C ARG A 27 6.42 2.67 5.72
N LEU A 28 7.15 1.65 6.14
CA LEU A 28 6.78 0.23 6.01
C LEU A 28 7.09 -0.51 7.31
N SER A 29 6.38 -0.21 8.40
CA SER A 29 6.60 -0.77 9.75
C SER A 29 8.05 -0.62 10.23
N ASN A 30 8.62 0.54 10.03
CA ASN A 30 10.01 0.90 10.31
C ASN A 30 10.10 2.20 11.13
N GLU A 31 11.34 2.63 11.45
CA GLU A 31 11.57 3.87 12.21
C GLU A 31 11.02 5.14 11.54
N ALA A 32 11.01 5.19 10.20
CA ALA A 32 10.45 6.34 9.49
C ALA A 32 8.94 6.44 9.73
N GLU A 33 8.25 5.30 9.71
CA GLU A 33 6.82 5.25 10.04
C GLU A 33 6.54 5.67 11.48
N VAL A 34 7.33 5.16 12.45
CA VAL A 34 7.20 5.57 13.86
C VAL A 34 7.32 7.09 14.00
N ARG A 35 8.32 7.71 13.35
CA ARG A 35 8.48 9.17 13.34
C ARG A 35 7.28 9.90 12.72
N SER A 36 6.67 9.36 11.66
CA SER A 36 5.47 9.96 11.07
C SER A 36 4.28 9.92 12.02
N PHE A 37 4.10 8.83 12.75
CA PHE A 37 3.07 8.73 13.80
C PHE A 37 3.32 9.72 14.94
N ASP A 38 4.58 9.91 15.37
CA ASP A 38 4.93 10.89 16.41
C ASP A 38 4.63 12.32 15.96
N VAL A 39 4.91 12.64 14.68
CA VAL A 39 4.56 13.93 14.06
C VAL A 39 3.05 14.13 14.03
N LEU A 40 2.28 13.12 13.59
CA LEU A 40 0.82 13.20 13.52
C LEU A 40 0.19 13.35 14.89
N GLU A 41 0.64 12.59 15.89
CA GLU A 41 0.20 12.72 17.28
C GLU A 41 0.39 14.15 17.80
N LYS A 42 1.58 14.73 17.54
CA LYS A 42 1.86 16.12 17.91
C LYS A 42 0.95 17.10 17.16
N LEU A 43 0.78 16.95 15.85
CA LEU A 43 -0.03 17.88 15.04
C LEU A 43 -1.50 17.87 15.48
N PHE A 44 -2.09 16.72 15.74
CA PHE A 44 -3.46 16.60 16.23
C PHE A 44 -3.60 17.14 17.67
N THR A 45 -2.61 16.91 18.53
CA THR A 45 -2.60 17.47 19.89
C THR A 45 -2.53 18.99 19.85
N ASP A 46 -1.64 19.54 19.02
CA ASP A 46 -1.52 21.01 18.82
C ASP A 46 -2.79 21.62 18.22
N ALA A 47 -3.54 20.85 17.42
CA ALA A 47 -4.85 21.23 16.89
C ALA A 47 -5.97 21.23 17.95
N GLY A 48 -5.73 20.67 19.12
CA GLY A 48 -6.70 20.61 20.22
C GLY A 48 -7.53 19.32 20.30
N CYS A 49 -7.12 18.28 19.58
CA CYS A 49 -7.74 16.95 19.65
C CYS A 49 -7.28 16.18 20.89
N ARG A 50 -8.15 15.32 21.38
CA ARG A 50 -7.74 14.22 22.28
C ARG A 50 -7.17 13.10 21.40
N VAL A 51 -5.91 12.74 21.62
CA VAL A 51 -5.22 11.71 20.81
C VAL A 51 -4.98 10.45 21.62
N THR A 52 -5.22 9.30 21.01
CA THR A 52 -4.85 7.98 21.51
C THR A 52 -4.09 7.22 20.42
N ARG A 53 -3.11 6.41 20.82
CA ARG A 53 -2.35 5.54 19.91
C ARG A 53 -2.49 4.11 20.38
N GLU A 54 -2.93 3.25 19.51
CA GLU A 54 -3.09 1.82 19.71
C GLU A 54 -2.04 1.05 18.92
N ALA A 55 -1.70 -0.14 19.38
CA ALA A 55 -0.89 -1.10 18.65
C ALA A 55 -1.74 -2.37 18.46
N LEU A 56 -2.02 -2.73 17.23
CA LEU A 56 -2.88 -3.84 16.87
C LEU A 56 -2.11 -4.91 16.09
N PRO A 57 -2.38 -6.20 16.30
CA PRO A 57 -1.71 -7.24 15.55
C PRO A 57 -2.08 -7.18 14.07
N GLY A 58 -1.08 -7.25 13.19
CA GLY A 58 -1.29 -7.28 11.76
C GLY A 58 -0.18 -8.01 11.02
N TYR A 59 -0.53 -8.56 9.87
CA TYR A 59 0.40 -9.26 8.99
C TYR A 59 0.86 -8.31 7.88
N VAL A 60 2.16 -8.07 7.82
CA VAL A 60 2.79 -7.16 6.86
C VAL A 60 3.85 -7.88 6.05
N SER A 61 4.15 -7.34 4.87
CA SER A 61 5.12 -7.90 3.96
C SER A 61 5.96 -6.79 3.34
N THR A 62 7.27 -6.87 3.51
CA THR A 62 8.22 -5.85 3.06
C THR A 62 9.15 -6.44 2.01
N PRO A 63 9.23 -5.86 0.80
CA PRO A 63 10.24 -6.25 -0.18
C PRO A 63 11.62 -5.77 0.28
N GLU A 64 12.60 -6.66 0.27
CA GLU A 64 13.97 -6.36 0.72
C GLU A 64 14.98 -6.29 -0.43
N GLY A 65 14.63 -6.85 -1.58
CA GLY A 65 15.49 -6.79 -2.76
C GLY A 65 15.13 -7.83 -3.81
N ALA A 66 15.63 -7.57 -5.02
CA ALA A 66 15.49 -8.49 -6.15
C ALA A 66 16.70 -8.39 -7.08
N ALA A 67 16.95 -9.46 -7.83
CA ALA A 67 17.91 -9.50 -8.93
C ALA A 67 17.30 -10.31 -10.08
N PHE A 68 17.44 -9.80 -11.29
CA PHE A 68 16.96 -10.46 -12.49
C PHE A 68 17.96 -10.38 -13.62
N GLU A 69 18.23 -11.51 -14.23
CA GLU A 69 19.09 -11.64 -15.40
C GLU A 69 18.35 -12.40 -16.50
N ALA A 70 18.45 -11.95 -17.75
CA ALA A 70 17.89 -12.66 -18.89
C ALA A 70 18.84 -12.57 -20.09
N GLY A 71 19.19 -13.74 -20.66
CA GLY A 71 20.12 -13.87 -21.78
C GLY A 71 21.47 -13.22 -21.49
N GLY A 72 22.01 -13.35 -20.27
CA GLY A 72 23.29 -12.82 -19.82
C GLY A 72 23.31 -11.31 -19.56
N ILE A 73 22.16 -10.64 -19.47
CA ILE A 73 22.06 -9.21 -19.11
C ILE A 73 21.26 -9.06 -17.83
N ALA A 74 21.85 -8.34 -16.86
CA ALA A 74 21.15 -7.96 -15.63
C ALA A 74 20.25 -6.73 -15.85
N TYR A 75 19.09 -6.75 -15.23
CA TYR A 75 18.08 -5.68 -15.26
C TYR A 75 17.80 -5.19 -13.84
N GLU A 76 17.56 -3.90 -13.70
CA GLU A 76 17.05 -3.33 -12.45
C GLU A 76 15.60 -3.76 -12.24
N VAL A 77 15.31 -4.33 -11.07
CA VAL A 77 13.97 -4.84 -10.72
C VAL A 77 13.63 -4.55 -9.28
N LEU A 78 12.33 -4.43 -9.00
CA LEU A 78 11.78 -4.48 -7.64
C LEU A 78 10.95 -5.76 -7.49
N THR A 79 10.96 -6.37 -6.30
CA THR A 79 9.99 -7.41 -5.93
C THR A 79 8.79 -6.80 -5.21
N HIS A 80 7.77 -7.60 -4.97
CA HIS A 80 6.48 -7.15 -4.46
C HIS A 80 6.13 -7.81 -3.12
N PRO A 81 5.49 -7.08 -2.18
CA PRO A 81 4.98 -7.66 -0.95
C PRO A 81 3.93 -8.76 -1.22
N MET A 82 3.80 -9.64 -0.26
CA MET A 82 2.90 -10.81 -0.29
C MET A 82 3.22 -11.83 -1.38
N THR A 83 4.49 -11.83 -1.87
CA THR A 83 5.02 -12.87 -2.76
C THR A 83 6.12 -13.65 -2.05
N PRO A 84 6.40 -14.91 -2.42
CA PRO A 84 7.48 -15.66 -1.82
C PRO A 84 8.85 -15.15 -2.26
N SER A 85 9.85 -15.37 -1.40
CA SER A 85 11.25 -15.22 -1.78
C SER A 85 11.69 -16.37 -2.70
N ALA A 86 12.64 -16.07 -3.60
CA ALA A 86 13.29 -17.05 -4.45
C ALA A 86 14.79 -16.83 -4.48
N ASP A 87 15.57 -17.87 -4.34
CA ASP A 87 17.04 -17.83 -4.41
C ASP A 87 17.52 -18.43 -5.74
N GLY A 88 17.66 -17.55 -6.75
CA GLY A 88 18.20 -17.92 -8.04
C GLY A 88 17.34 -18.90 -8.83
N LEU A 89 16.03 -18.65 -8.93
CA LEU A 89 15.14 -19.41 -9.80
C LEU A 89 15.63 -19.32 -11.24
N GLU A 90 16.07 -20.43 -11.80
CA GLU A 90 16.51 -20.54 -13.20
C GLU A 90 15.40 -21.18 -14.04
N ALA A 91 15.00 -20.49 -15.10
CA ALA A 91 14.00 -20.98 -16.05
C ALA A 91 14.07 -20.21 -17.37
N ASP A 92 13.46 -20.75 -18.40
CA ASP A 92 13.27 -20.02 -19.65
C ASP A 92 12.31 -18.84 -19.46
N LEU A 93 12.67 -17.67 -19.95
CA LEU A 93 11.82 -16.49 -20.03
C LEU A 93 11.02 -16.51 -21.32
N VAL A 94 9.70 -16.28 -21.19
CA VAL A 94 8.80 -16.10 -22.33
C VAL A 94 7.95 -14.85 -22.13
N TYR A 95 7.50 -14.23 -23.21
CA TYR A 95 6.61 -13.08 -23.15
C TYR A 95 5.16 -13.47 -23.43
N ILE A 96 4.26 -13.15 -22.52
CA ILE A 96 2.81 -13.29 -22.67
C ILE A 96 2.17 -11.90 -22.46
N PRO A 97 1.52 -11.30 -23.45
CA PRO A 97 0.81 -10.03 -23.29
C PRO A 97 -0.23 -10.13 -22.17
N VAL A 98 -0.46 -9.04 -21.42
CA VAL A 98 -1.32 -9.04 -20.25
C VAL A 98 -2.78 -9.48 -20.54
N ASP A 99 -3.30 -9.12 -21.68
CA ASP A 99 -4.65 -9.52 -22.16
C ASP A 99 -4.76 -11.01 -22.49
N ARG A 100 -3.63 -11.70 -22.67
CA ARG A 100 -3.54 -13.14 -22.91
C ARG A 100 -3.22 -13.96 -21.66
N THR A 101 -2.83 -13.38 -20.55
CA THR A 101 -2.41 -14.13 -19.35
C THR A 101 -3.49 -15.07 -18.83
N GLY A 102 -4.76 -14.65 -18.90
CA GLY A 102 -5.92 -15.49 -18.54
C GLY A 102 -6.25 -16.61 -19.53
N SER A 103 -5.70 -16.59 -20.75
CA SER A 103 -5.96 -17.55 -21.83
C SER A 103 -4.71 -18.27 -22.37
N ALA A 104 -3.53 -17.98 -21.82
CA ALA A 104 -2.30 -18.68 -22.17
C ALA A 104 -2.44 -20.17 -21.85
N SER A 105 -1.90 -21.03 -22.70
CA SER A 105 -1.90 -22.47 -22.44
C SER A 105 -0.82 -22.84 -21.42
N ALA A 106 -1.01 -23.98 -20.71
CA ALA A 106 0.03 -24.50 -19.82
C ALA A 106 1.35 -24.78 -20.59
N GLU A 107 1.31 -25.18 -21.84
CA GLU A 107 2.50 -25.41 -22.66
C GLU A 107 3.31 -24.13 -22.89
N GLU A 108 2.65 -22.97 -22.95
CA GLU A 108 3.31 -21.67 -23.13
C GLU A 108 4.02 -21.21 -21.84
N VAL A 109 3.53 -21.56 -20.65
CA VAL A 109 3.99 -20.92 -19.38
C VAL A 109 4.54 -21.90 -18.34
N SER A 110 4.21 -23.20 -18.39
CA SER A 110 4.60 -24.14 -17.33
C SER A 110 6.11 -24.25 -17.18
N GLY A 111 6.59 -24.11 -15.96
CA GLY A 111 8.00 -24.13 -15.58
C GLY A 111 8.80 -22.92 -16.08
N ARG A 112 8.16 -21.87 -16.60
CA ARG A 112 8.82 -20.70 -17.17
C ARG A 112 8.67 -19.45 -16.30
N ILE A 113 9.59 -18.52 -16.44
CA ILE A 113 9.40 -17.14 -15.97
C ILE A 113 8.63 -16.40 -17.07
N VAL A 114 7.51 -15.79 -16.71
CA VAL A 114 6.66 -15.06 -17.65
C VAL A 114 6.94 -13.58 -17.56
N LEU A 115 7.36 -12.95 -18.66
CA LEU A 115 7.39 -11.50 -18.83
C LEU A 115 6.03 -11.04 -19.34
N THR A 116 5.43 -10.05 -18.70
CA THR A 116 4.12 -9.48 -19.09
C THR A 116 4.07 -7.98 -18.86
N ASP A 117 3.08 -7.29 -19.44
CA ASP A 117 2.95 -5.84 -19.29
C ASP A 117 2.00 -5.49 -18.13
N GLY A 118 2.14 -4.28 -17.57
CA GLY A 118 1.24 -3.68 -16.60
C GLY A 118 1.73 -3.73 -15.16
N LEU A 119 0.84 -3.45 -14.22
CA LEU A 119 1.14 -3.51 -12.80
C LEU A 119 1.06 -4.96 -12.28
N ALA A 120 1.84 -5.27 -11.25
CA ALA A 120 1.86 -6.58 -10.61
C ALA A 120 0.56 -6.83 -9.82
N MET A 121 -0.50 -7.17 -10.53
CA MET A 121 -1.82 -7.44 -9.98
C MET A 121 -2.00 -8.92 -9.67
N GLU A 122 -2.50 -9.24 -8.47
CA GLU A 122 -2.71 -10.64 -8.03
C GLU A 122 -3.49 -11.50 -9.03
N PRO A 123 -4.59 -11.05 -9.64
CA PRO A 123 -5.33 -11.90 -10.59
C PRO A 123 -4.50 -12.33 -11.81
N VAL A 124 -3.57 -11.49 -12.26
CA VAL A 124 -2.66 -11.82 -13.36
C VAL A 124 -1.64 -12.87 -12.92
N VAL A 125 -1.03 -12.67 -11.74
CA VAL A 125 -0.07 -13.63 -11.18
C VAL A 125 -0.73 -14.99 -10.95
N ARG A 126 -1.91 -15.02 -10.33
CA ARG A 126 -2.68 -16.24 -10.08
C ARG A 126 -3.03 -16.97 -11.37
N ALA A 127 -3.49 -16.25 -12.38
CA ALA A 127 -3.81 -16.85 -13.66
C ALA A 127 -2.62 -17.55 -14.34
N LEU A 128 -1.41 -17.03 -14.16
CA LEU A 128 -0.18 -17.63 -14.66
C LEU A 128 0.30 -18.77 -13.76
N GLU A 129 0.22 -18.61 -12.44
CA GLU A 129 0.55 -19.64 -11.46
C GLU A 129 -0.32 -20.91 -11.65
N ASP A 130 -1.63 -20.75 -11.82
CA ASP A 130 -2.58 -21.83 -12.07
C ASP A 130 -2.24 -22.64 -13.34
N ARG A 131 -1.47 -22.07 -14.25
CA ARG A 131 -0.97 -22.70 -15.48
C ARG A 131 0.46 -23.21 -15.34
N GLY A 132 1.03 -23.11 -14.14
CA GLY A 132 2.33 -23.66 -13.81
C GLY A 132 3.52 -22.74 -14.10
N ALA A 133 3.32 -21.42 -14.26
CA ALA A 133 4.43 -20.47 -14.34
C ALA A 133 5.32 -20.60 -13.08
N ALA A 134 6.63 -20.51 -13.26
CA ALA A 134 7.60 -20.58 -12.17
C ALA A 134 7.85 -19.22 -11.50
N GLY A 135 7.59 -18.14 -12.20
CA GLY A 135 7.70 -16.76 -11.72
C GLY A 135 7.15 -15.78 -12.74
N VAL A 136 6.93 -14.53 -12.32
CA VAL A 136 6.40 -13.46 -13.18
C VAL A 136 7.23 -12.20 -13.06
N VAL A 137 7.54 -11.58 -14.19
CA VAL A 137 8.19 -10.27 -14.27
C VAL A 137 7.29 -9.32 -15.05
N PHE A 138 6.94 -8.19 -14.45
CA PHE A 138 6.08 -7.18 -15.07
C PHE A 138 6.89 -6.05 -15.68
N ILE A 139 6.47 -5.59 -16.84
CA ILE A 139 6.93 -4.36 -17.48
C ILE A 139 5.97 -3.26 -17.04
N THR A 140 6.40 -2.38 -16.13
CA THR A 140 5.56 -1.30 -15.58
C THR A 140 5.76 0.03 -16.34
N GLY A 141 5.56 1.18 -15.69
CA GLY A 141 5.85 2.51 -16.24
C GLY A 141 7.34 2.85 -16.30
N GLU A 142 7.65 4.12 -16.54
CA GLU A 142 9.04 4.62 -16.49
C GLU A 142 9.66 4.44 -15.10
N GLU A 143 8.89 4.67 -14.06
CA GLU A 143 9.25 4.31 -12.69
C GLU A 143 8.65 2.95 -12.33
N ILE A 144 9.41 2.14 -11.61
CA ILE A 144 8.94 0.83 -11.14
C ILE A 144 8.12 1.03 -9.88
N HIS A 145 6.85 0.63 -9.91
CA HIS A 145 5.95 0.75 -8.76
C HIS A 145 5.80 -0.57 -8.02
N ASN A 146 5.84 -0.51 -6.69
CA ASN A 146 5.45 -1.62 -5.84
C ASN A 146 3.92 -1.79 -5.87
N MET A 147 3.48 -3.05 -5.86
CA MET A 147 2.07 -3.44 -5.76
C MET A 147 1.94 -4.56 -4.74
N ILE A 148 0.84 -4.61 -4.00
CA ILE A 148 0.57 -5.74 -3.13
C ILE A 148 -0.04 -6.87 -3.95
N VAL A 149 0.68 -7.98 -4.04
CA VAL A 149 0.22 -9.16 -4.80
C VAL A 149 -0.56 -10.10 -3.88
N SER A 150 -1.73 -9.66 -3.48
CA SER A 150 -2.61 -10.45 -2.61
C SER A 150 -4.08 -10.13 -2.83
N ARG A 151 -4.93 -11.16 -2.77
CA ARG A 151 -6.39 -11.02 -2.66
C ARG A 151 -6.90 -11.13 -1.22
N VAL A 152 -6.04 -11.48 -0.26
CA VAL A 152 -6.37 -11.49 1.16
C VAL A 152 -6.40 -10.05 1.65
N TRP A 153 -7.54 -9.61 2.15
CA TRP A 153 -7.73 -8.29 2.74
C TRP A 153 -7.53 -8.38 4.25
N GLY A 154 -6.67 -7.51 4.77
CA GLY A 154 -6.27 -7.58 6.17
C GLY A 154 -5.31 -8.73 6.46
N SER A 155 -5.21 -9.10 7.72
CA SER A 155 -4.35 -10.21 8.15
C SER A 155 -4.93 -11.56 7.77
N PRO A 156 -4.08 -12.55 7.41
CA PRO A 156 -4.57 -13.86 7.00
C PRO A 156 -5.21 -14.62 8.17
N THR A 157 -6.17 -15.47 7.83
CA THR A 157 -6.71 -16.51 8.70
C THR A 157 -6.21 -17.88 8.22
N PRO A 158 -6.38 -18.97 9.02
CA PRO A 158 -6.06 -20.31 8.55
C PRO A 158 -6.74 -20.68 7.23
N GLU A 159 -7.95 -20.15 7.00
CA GLU A 159 -8.73 -20.38 5.78
C GLU A 159 -8.22 -19.61 4.57
N THR A 160 -7.51 -18.49 4.77
CA THR A 160 -7.05 -17.62 3.68
C THR A 160 -5.55 -17.71 3.40
N LEU A 161 -4.80 -18.46 4.20
CA LEU A 161 -3.35 -18.66 3.97
C LEU A 161 -3.02 -19.21 2.59
N HIS A 162 -3.87 -20.08 2.04
CA HIS A 162 -3.70 -20.65 0.70
C HIS A 162 -4.04 -19.68 -0.44
N ASP A 163 -4.56 -18.50 -0.11
CA ASP A 163 -4.90 -17.48 -1.08
C ASP A 163 -3.70 -16.60 -1.49
N TYR A 164 -2.58 -16.69 -0.79
CA TYR A 164 -1.35 -16.05 -1.25
C TYR A 164 -0.77 -16.76 -2.47
N VAL A 165 -0.16 -15.99 -3.37
CA VAL A 165 0.55 -16.54 -4.52
C VAL A 165 1.80 -17.31 -4.06
N GLY A 166 2.12 -18.42 -4.71
CA GLY A 166 3.26 -19.28 -4.38
C GLY A 166 4.47 -19.11 -5.30
N ILE A 167 4.45 -18.14 -6.22
CA ILE A 167 5.54 -17.90 -7.18
C ILE A 167 6.13 -16.49 -7.01
N PRO A 168 7.46 -16.31 -7.22
CA PRO A 168 8.12 -15.01 -7.11
C PRO A 168 7.66 -14.05 -8.19
N VAL A 169 7.54 -12.77 -7.81
CA VAL A 169 7.09 -11.68 -8.69
C VAL A 169 8.08 -10.53 -8.61
N ALA A 170 8.42 -9.98 -9.77
CA ALA A 170 9.22 -8.77 -9.87
C ALA A 170 8.65 -7.83 -10.94
N SER A 171 9.10 -6.59 -10.94
CA SER A 171 8.80 -5.60 -11.98
C SER A 171 10.06 -4.89 -12.42
N LEU A 172 10.09 -4.51 -13.70
CA LEU A 172 11.12 -3.69 -14.32
C LEU A 172 10.52 -2.50 -15.09
N SER A 173 11.35 -1.53 -15.42
CA SER A 173 10.90 -0.31 -16.10
C SER A 173 10.40 -0.59 -17.53
N PHE A 174 9.58 0.33 -18.04
CA PHE A 174 9.08 0.26 -19.42
C PHE A 174 10.23 0.23 -20.45
N GLY A 175 11.27 1.06 -20.24
CA GLY A 175 12.43 1.10 -21.11
C GLY A 175 13.19 -0.23 -21.17
N ASP A 176 13.48 -0.83 -20.00
CA ASP A 176 14.14 -2.14 -19.92
C ASP A 176 13.26 -3.26 -20.47
N GLY A 177 11.97 -3.24 -20.15
CA GLY A 177 11.01 -4.22 -20.65
C GLY A 177 10.89 -4.22 -22.18
N THR A 178 10.86 -3.03 -22.78
CA THR A 178 10.83 -2.89 -24.24
C THR A 178 12.09 -3.47 -24.88
N ARG A 179 13.27 -3.21 -24.32
CA ARG A 179 14.54 -3.78 -24.80
C ARG A 179 14.57 -5.31 -24.63
N LEU A 180 14.09 -5.81 -23.48
CA LEU A 180 14.05 -7.24 -23.22
C LEU A 180 13.09 -7.97 -24.19
N ARG A 181 11.91 -7.40 -24.46
CA ARG A 181 10.96 -7.96 -25.45
C ARG A 181 11.57 -8.04 -26.85
N ALA A 182 12.26 -7.01 -27.29
CA ALA A 182 12.94 -7.04 -28.58
C ALA A 182 13.99 -8.17 -28.67
N ARG A 183 14.81 -8.34 -27.63
CA ARG A 183 15.76 -9.44 -27.52
C ARG A 183 15.12 -10.82 -27.49
N LEU A 184 14.01 -10.96 -26.79
CA LEU A 184 13.22 -12.20 -26.80
C LEU A 184 12.76 -12.56 -28.22
N ALA A 185 12.24 -11.58 -28.96
CA ALA A 185 11.80 -11.79 -30.33
C ALA A 185 12.96 -12.20 -31.24
N GLU A 186 14.12 -11.55 -31.15
CA GLU A 186 15.34 -11.87 -31.89
C GLU A 186 15.87 -13.29 -31.57
N ALA A 187 15.70 -13.74 -30.32
CA ALA A 187 16.10 -15.08 -29.84
C ALA A 187 15.08 -16.19 -30.14
N GLY A 188 14.03 -15.90 -30.91
CA GLY A 188 13.01 -16.89 -31.26
C GLY A 188 11.95 -17.09 -30.13
N GLY A 189 11.79 -16.11 -29.25
CA GLY A 189 10.72 -16.06 -28.25
C GLY A 189 11.09 -16.64 -26.87
N THR A 190 12.33 -17.08 -26.66
CA THR A 190 12.78 -17.68 -25.40
C THR A 190 14.21 -17.24 -25.09
N LEU A 191 14.48 -16.94 -23.80
CA LEU A 191 15.82 -16.64 -23.28
C LEU A 191 16.01 -17.36 -21.93
N PRO A 192 17.22 -17.87 -21.63
CA PRO A 192 17.50 -18.33 -20.27
C PRO A 192 17.45 -17.15 -19.31
N ALA A 193 16.83 -17.32 -18.13
CA ALA A 193 16.72 -16.26 -17.14
C ALA A 193 16.93 -16.80 -15.73
N ARG A 194 17.31 -15.89 -14.83
CA ARG A 194 17.47 -16.15 -13.39
C ARG A 194 16.82 -15.02 -12.62
N LEU A 195 15.94 -15.38 -11.67
CA LEU A 195 15.24 -14.46 -10.79
C LEU A 195 15.52 -14.79 -9.33
N SER A 196 15.94 -13.79 -8.57
CA SER A 196 16.01 -13.83 -7.11
C SER A 196 15.13 -12.74 -6.53
N THR A 197 14.37 -13.07 -5.50
CA THR A 197 13.55 -12.12 -4.75
C THR A 197 13.73 -12.36 -3.27
N ARG A 198 13.72 -11.29 -2.47
CA ARG A 198 13.71 -11.37 -1.02
C ARG A 198 12.59 -10.51 -0.48
N VAL A 199 11.65 -11.15 0.21
CA VAL A 199 10.46 -10.54 0.81
C VAL A 199 10.35 -11.06 2.24
N GLU A 200 10.25 -10.18 3.21
CA GLU A 200 9.98 -10.54 4.59
C GLU A 200 8.49 -10.34 4.89
N SER A 201 7.79 -11.41 5.21
CA SER A 201 6.40 -11.36 5.66
C SER A 201 6.30 -11.82 7.11
N ARG A 202 5.66 -11.00 7.98
CA ARG A 202 5.61 -11.28 9.41
C ARG A 202 4.39 -10.69 10.10
N TRP A 203 4.03 -11.27 11.22
CA TRP A 203 3.15 -10.62 12.19
C TRP A 203 3.92 -9.54 12.95
N THR A 204 3.29 -8.38 13.13
CA THR A 204 3.85 -7.27 13.89
C THR A 204 2.72 -6.47 14.53
N GLU A 205 3.07 -5.56 15.42
CA GLU A 205 2.13 -4.56 15.93
C GLU A 205 2.05 -3.39 14.95
N ILE A 206 0.84 -3.07 14.53
CA ILE A 206 0.53 -1.98 13.60
C ILE A 206 0.01 -0.80 14.41
N PRO A 207 0.64 0.39 14.33
CA PRO A 207 0.16 1.57 15.01
C PRO A 207 -1.09 2.14 14.32
N VAL A 208 -2.04 2.59 15.15
CA VAL A 208 -3.22 3.36 14.76
C VAL A 208 -3.36 4.55 15.68
N ILE A 209 -3.54 5.74 15.13
CA ILE A 209 -3.87 6.96 15.86
C ILE A 209 -5.36 7.24 15.71
N THR A 210 -6.03 7.50 16.83
CA THR A 210 -7.36 8.11 16.88
C THR A 210 -7.25 9.49 17.53
N ALA A 211 -7.58 10.53 16.77
CA ALA A 211 -7.67 11.91 17.26
C ALA A 211 -9.15 12.33 17.27
N GLU A 212 -9.66 12.78 18.39
CA GLU A 212 -11.09 13.08 18.58
C GLU A 212 -11.31 14.55 18.95
N ILE A 213 -12.29 15.16 18.27
CA ILE A 213 -12.96 16.39 18.68
C ILE A 213 -14.32 15.95 19.24
N ARG A 214 -14.50 16.04 20.56
CA ARG A 214 -15.70 15.58 21.23
C ARG A 214 -16.86 16.54 21.01
N GLY A 215 -18.00 16.01 20.54
CA GLY A 215 -19.29 16.68 20.48
C GLY A 215 -20.16 16.39 21.71
N ALA A 216 -21.43 16.81 21.63
CA ALA A 216 -22.37 16.71 22.76
C ALA A 216 -22.96 15.29 22.93
N ASP A 217 -23.14 14.52 21.87
CA ASP A 217 -23.67 13.15 21.90
C ASP A 217 -22.61 12.09 21.60
N GLU A 218 -23.00 10.82 21.61
CA GLU A 218 -22.09 9.68 21.39
C GLU A 218 -21.81 9.42 19.91
N ASP A 219 -22.67 9.91 19.01
CA ASP A 219 -22.51 9.73 17.58
C ASP A 219 -21.32 10.49 17.03
N PHE A 220 -20.68 9.93 16.02
CA PHE A 220 -19.50 10.55 15.39
C PHE A 220 -19.46 10.36 13.88
N VAL A 221 -18.68 11.25 13.24
CA VAL A 221 -18.23 11.15 11.85
C VAL A 221 -16.75 10.81 11.88
N MET A 222 -16.31 9.91 11.01
CA MET A 222 -14.90 9.56 10.85
C MET A 222 -14.28 10.22 9.62
N VAL A 223 -13.03 10.63 9.76
CA VAL A 223 -12.10 10.94 8.65
C VAL A 223 -10.93 9.98 8.78
N THR A 224 -10.68 9.21 7.74
CA THR A 224 -9.70 8.12 7.80
C THR A 224 -8.65 8.26 6.71
N GLY A 225 -7.48 7.67 6.94
CA GLY A 225 -6.39 7.59 5.99
C GLY A 225 -5.31 6.63 6.45
N HIS A 226 -4.37 6.30 5.56
CA HIS A 226 -3.21 5.51 5.94
C HIS A 226 -1.96 6.37 6.08
N VAL A 227 -0.99 5.90 6.86
CA VAL A 227 0.27 6.61 7.14
C VAL A 227 1.44 5.99 6.40
N ASP A 228 1.43 4.67 6.23
CA ASP A 228 2.47 3.93 5.51
C ASP A 228 2.52 4.33 4.02
N SER A 229 3.69 4.16 3.40
CA SER A 229 3.88 4.58 2.01
C SER A 229 5.05 3.90 1.35
N TRP A 230 4.98 3.77 0.03
CA TRP A 230 6.12 3.54 -0.83
C TRP A 230 6.88 4.87 -1.03
N GLY A 231 8.20 4.82 -0.94
CA GLY A 231 9.05 6.01 -1.04
C GLY A 231 8.67 7.09 -0.02
N LEU A 232 8.74 8.36 -0.41
CA LEU A 232 8.38 9.48 0.47
C LEU A 232 6.87 9.60 0.73
N GLY A 233 6.03 9.11 -0.17
CA GLY A 233 4.58 9.11 -0.01
C GLY A 233 3.98 10.48 0.25
N ALA A 234 4.40 11.51 -0.48
CA ALA A 234 3.89 12.87 -0.29
C ALA A 234 2.44 13.00 -0.73
N LEU A 235 2.09 12.43 -1.89
CA LEU A 235 0.72 12.35 -2.37
C LEU A 235 -0.02 11.21 -1.68
N ASP A 236 0.59 10.03 -1.65
CA ASP A 236 0.06 8.78 -1.10
C ASP A 236 0.84 8.38 0.17
N ASN A 237 0.43 8.72 1.43
CA ASN A 237 -0.79 9.46 1.72
C ASN A 237 -0.55 10.60 2.73
N ALA A 238 0.62 11.26 2.71
CA ALA A 238 0.87 12.40 3.59
C ALA A 238 -0.07 13.58 3.28
N SER A 239 -0.55 13.73 2.03
CA SER A 239 -1.50 14.76 1.63
C SER A 239 -2.85 14.59 2.31
N GLY A 240 -3.40 13.36 2.33
CA GLY A 240 -4.64 13.04 3.04
C GLY A 240 -4.52 13.24 4.53
N ASN A 241 -3.39 12.81 5.12
CA ASN A 241 -3.12 12.99 6.54
C ASN A 241 -2.99 14.47 6.93
N ALA A 242 -2.32 15.29 6.10
CA ALA A 242 -2.22 16.73 6.32
C ALA A 242 -3.60 17.44 6.22
N CYS A 243 -4.45 17.01 5.28
CA CYS A 243 -5.83 17.50 5.19
C CYS A 243 -6.64 17.15 6.44
N ALA A 244 -6.48 15.94 6.99
CA ALA A 244 -7.12 15.53 8.23
C ALA A 244 -6.68 16.42 9.43
N VAL A 245 -5.38 16.70 9.54
CA VAL A 245 -4.83 17.63 10.57
C VAL A 245 -5.38 19.04 10.40
N GLU A 246 -5.40 19.58 9.17
CA GLU A 246 -5.91 20.94 8.92
C GLU A 246 -7.41 21.03 9.22
N LEU A 247 -8.18 20.01 8.88
CA LEU A 247 -9.59 19.91 9.23
C LEU A 247 -9.78 19.89 10.75
N ALA A 248 -8.96 19.12 11.47
CA ALA A 248 -8.98 19.09 12.93
C ALA A 248 -8.71 20.49 13.52
N ARG A 249 -7.71 21.20 13.04
CA ARG A 249 -7.37 22.57 13.46
C ARG A 249 -8.54 23.56 13.28
N ILE A 250 -9.27 23.42 12.18
CA ILE A 250 -10.41 24.30 11.87
C ILE A 250 -11.61 23.96 12.75
N LEU A 251 -11.87 22.67 13.00
CA LEU A 251 -13.06 22.21 13.70
C LEU A 251 -12.92 22.20 15.21
N ALA A 252 -11.73 21.99 15.78
CA ALA A 252 -11.55 21.87 17.23
C ALA A 252 -12.03 23.13 18.01
N PRO A 253 -11.83 24.37 17.54
CA PRO A 253 -12.40 25.56 18.22
C PRO A 253 -13.93 25.60 18.26
N LEU A 254 -14.61 24.80 17.43
CA LEU A 254 -16.07 24.73 17.33
C LEU A 254 -16.67 23.59 18.16
N ALA A 255 -15.86 22.85 18.92
CA ALA A 255 -16.27 21.65 19.65
C ALA A 255 -17.51 21.87 20.54
N SER A 256 -17.60 23.05 21.22
CA SER A 256 -18.74 23.38 22.08
C SER A 256 -20.08 23.51 21.35
N ASP A 257 -20.04 23.79 20.03
CA ASP A 257 -21.22 23.98 19.19
C ASP A 257 -21.55 22.71 18.40
N MET A 258 -20.67 21.69 18.48
CA MET A 258 -20.84 20.45 17.75
C MET A 258 -21.74 19.47 18.52
N ARG A 259 -22.77 18.99 17.84
CA ARG A 259 -23.61 17.91 18.37
C ARG A 259 -22.87 16.58 18.34
N ARG A 260 -22.25 16.25 17.21
CA ARG A 260 -21.55 14.97 16.98
C ARG A 260 -20.05 15.14 17.06
N SER A 261 -19.38 14.10 17.52
CA SER A 261 -17.92 14.06 17.52
C SER A 261 -17.36 13.91 16.12
N VAL A 262 -16.11 14.37 15.92
CA VAL A 262 -15.32 14.07 14.71
C VAL A 262 -14.10 13.27 15.16
N ARG A 263 -13.90 12.11 14.54
CA ARG A 263 -12.75 11.24 14.79
C ARG A 263 -11.90 11.15 13.54
N PHE A 264 -10.61 11.40 13.70
CA PHE A 264 -9.59 11.20 12.68
C PHE A 264 -8.87 9.90 13.04
N VAL A 265 -8.97 8.88 12.18
CA VAL A 265 -8.36 7.58 12.44
C VAL A 265 -7.36 7.27 11.34
N LEU A 266 -6.08 7.24 11.70
CA LEU A 266 -4.99 7.02 10.77
C LEU A 266 -4.21 5.76 11.15
N TRP A 267 -4.05 4.85 10.20
CA TRP A 267 -3.48 3.52 10.39
C TRP A 267 -2.29 3.23 9.49
N SER A 268 -1.48 2.28 9.87
CA SER A 268 -0.48 1.64 9.02
C SER A 268 -1.02 0.35 8.37
N GLY A 269 -0.18 -0.33 7.62
CA GLY A 269 -0.48 -1.64 7.03
C GLY A 269 -1.46 -1.59 5.85
N HIS A 270 -1.60 -0.44 5.20
CA HIS A 270 -2.34 -0.30 3.94
C HIS A 270 -1.49 -0.80 2.76
N SER A 271 -0.32 -0.18 2.55
CA SER A 271 0.52 -0.40 1.37
C SER A 271 1.33 -1.71 1.43
N HIS A 272 1.64 -2.21 2.62
CA HIS A 272 2.46 -3.41 2.81
C HIS A 272 1.77 -4.51 3.64
N GLY A 273 0.50 -4.29 4.04
CA GLY A 273 -0.30 -5.22 4.81
C GLY A 273 -1.69 -5.49 4.22
N ARG A 274 -1.96 -5.00 3.01
CA ARG A 274 -3.27 -5.15 2.34
C ARG A 274 -4.43 -4.79 3.26
N TYR A 275 -4.40 -3.57 3.84
CA TYR A 275 -5.39 -3.03 4.78
C TYR A 275 -5.35 -3.66 6.19
N ALA A 276 -4.23 -4.26 6.62
CA ALA A 276 -4.13 -4.95 7.90
C ALA A 276 -4.51 -4.04 9.09
N GLY A 277 -4.05 -2.78 9.09
CA GLY A 277 -4.35 -1.84 10.19
C GLY A 277 -5.80 -1.42 10.26
N SER A 278 -6.41 -1.07 9.12
CA SER A 278 -7.81 -0.66 9.08
C SER A 278 -8.76 -1.81 9.44
N THR A 279 -8.50 -3.02 8.95
CA THR A 279 -9.32 -4.21 9.30
C THR A 279 -9.20 -4.55 10.77
N ALA A 280 -7.97 -4.61 11.32
CA ALA A 280 -7.76 -4.90 12.73
C ALA A 280 -8.42 -3.85 13.65
N TRP A 281 -8.35 -2.56 13.27
CA TRP A 281 -8.99 -1.50 14.02
C TRP A 281 -10.53 -1.58 13.95
N CYS A 282 -11.08 -1.83 12.76
CA CYS A 282 -12.53 -2.01 12.59
C CYS A 282 -13.05 -3.22 13.39
N ASP A 283 -12.32 -4.33 13.41
CA ASP A 283 -12.69 -5.50 14.20
C ASP A 283 -12.68 -5.21 15.71
N ALA A 284 -11.66 -4.50 16.19
CA ALA A 284 -11.53 -4.13 17.61
C ALA A 284 -12.63 -3.14 18.08
N HIS A 285 -13.12 -2.29 17.16
CA HIS A 285 -14.12 -1.25 17.46
C HIS A 285 -15.48 -1.50 16.82
N PHE A 286 -15.75 -2.73 16.37
CA PHE A 286 -16.92 -3.06 15.55
C PHE A 286 -18.25 -2.63 16.19
N GLU A 287 -18.46 -2.94 17.48
CA GLU A 287 -19.73 -2.61 18.16
C GLU A 287 -19.96 -1.09 18.29
N GLU A 288 -18.91 -0.32 18.51
CA GLU A 288 -19.00 1.15 18.60
C GLU A 288 -19.27 1.75 17.21
N LEU A 289 -18.59 1.23 16.17
CA LEU A 289 -18.80 1.66 14.79
C LEU A 289 -20.24 1.40 14.34
N GLU A 290 -20.78 0.22 14.62
CA GLU A 290 -22.16 -0.13 14.26
C GLU A 290 -23.18 0.78 14.91
N ARG A 291 -22.96 1.14 16.17
CA ARG A 291 -23.93 1.93 16.96
C ARG A 291 -23.84 3.42 16.69
N HIS A 292 -22.64 3.97 16.51
CA HIS A 292 -22.39 5.40 16.65
C HIS A 292 -21.68 6.04 15.44
N CYS A 293 -21.09 5.27 14.53
CA CYS A 293 -20.44 5.83 13.34
C CYS A 293 -21.49 6.16 12.26
N LEU A 294 -21.73 7.44 12.03
CA LEU A 294 -22.73 7.90 11.05
C LEU A 294 -22.21 7.98 9.62
N LEU A 295 -20.91 8.26 9.46
CA LEU A 295 -20.27 8.47 8.17
C LEU A 295 -18.76 8.26 8.31
N ASN A 296 -18.14 7.66 7.30
CA ASN A 296 -16.70 7.66 7.10
C ASN A 296 -16.32 8.40 5.82
N VAL A 297 -15.36 9.28 5.90
CA VAL A 297 -14.72 9.96 4.77
C VAL A 297 -13.27 9.51 4.70
N ASN A 298 -12.92 8.73 3.67
CA ASN A 298 -11.52 8.35 3.46
C ASN A 298 -10.77 9.46 2.71
N ALA A 299 -9.69 9.93 3.30
CA ALA A 299 -8.81 10.97 2.75
C ALA A 299 -7.54 10.30 2.20
N ASP A 300 -7.47 10.16 0.88
CA ASP A 300 -6.40 9.45 0.20
C ASP A 300 -6.03 10.12 -1.12
N CYS A 301 -4.71 10.29 -1.37
CA CYS A 301 -4.16 10.88 -2.59
C CYS A 301 -4.77 12.27 -2.93
N LEU A 302 -4.93 13.14 -1.93
CA LEU A 302 -5.54 14.46 -2.12
C LEU A 302 -4.57 15.45 -2.78
N GLY A 303 -5.05 16.16 -3.82
CA GLY A 303 -4.28 17.22 -4.49
C GLY A 303 -3.41 16.75 -5.65
N GLY A 304 -3.70 15.59 -6.22
CA GLY A 304 -3.11 15.07 -7.46
C GLY A 304 -3.79 15.58 -8.72
#